data_5238de2cf2183b89d6a4d8105ee8723c
#
_entry.id   5238de2cf2183b89d6a4d8105ee8723c
#
_cell.length_a   1.000
_cell.length_b   1.000
_cell.length_c   1.000
_cell.angle_alpha   90.00
_cell.angle_beta   90.00
_cell.angle_gamma   90.00
#
_symmetry.space_group_name_H-M   'P 1'
#
loop_
_entity.id
_entity.type
_entity.pdbx_description
1 polymer ?
#
loop_
_entity_poly.entity_id
_entity_poly.type
_entity_poly.pdbx_seq_one_letter_code
_entity_poly.pdbx_strand_id
1 'polypeptide(L)'
;ENASKDVSYTIFCSGKSYAERSNFYKGALLKYIPLEANGIQSIFYDMLSLIKATRKSDVILILGVSGCVFLPIYRLFSKKKLIINIDGLEHRRDKWGKWTRRFLKFSEKMAIKHSDVVVTDNKGIQDYVTEEYGKESVLIEYGGDHVICDVGEEEKEVLERFCLKKETYSLALCRIEPENNVEMILKAFSESNEILAFIGNWHNSEFGERMQKVYGGSANIRLLAPIYDLKVLNVLRSDCKYYLHGHSAGGTNPSLVEAMYFGKPIFAFDV
;
A
#
# COMPACT_ATOMS: atom_id res chain seq x y z
N GLU A 1 9.16 11.87 8.89
CA GLU A 1 9.54 13.32 8.92
C GLU A 1 8.79 14.07 10.03
N ASN A 2 7.56 13.68 10.36
CA ASN A 2 6.76 14.34 11.42
C ASN A 2 6.80 13.59 12.77
N ALA A 3 7.77 12.68 12.95
CA ALA A 3 7.89 11.94 14.20
C ALA A 3 8.32 12.87 15.34
N SER A 4 7.66 12.75 16.52
CA SER A 4 8.10 13.43 17.72
C SER A 4 9.53 13.04 18.07
N LYS A 5 10.34 14.00 18.52
CA LYS A 5 11.72 13.75 18.99
C LYS A 5 11.78 12.85 20.23
N ASP A 6 10.66 12.72 20.93
CA ASP A 6 10.54 11.90 22.14
C ASP A 6 10.22 10.43 21.83
N VAL A 7 10.01 10.07 20.56
CA VAL A 7 9.67 8.72 20.12
C VAL A 7 10.79 8.16 19.24
N SER A 8 11.36 7.03 19.66
CA SER A 8 12.32 6.27 18.84
C SER A 8 11.62 5.10 18.16
N TYR A 9 11.88 4.93 16.87
CA TYR A 9 11.26 3.89 16.05
C TYR A 9 12.25 2.76 15.77
N THR A 10 11.81 1.52 15.95
CA THR A 10 12.49 0.33 15.45
C THR A 10 11.56 -0.39 14.47
N ILE A 11 12.02 -0.60 13.24
CA ILE A 11 11.25 -1.26 12.18
C ILE A 11 11.87 -2.63 11.90
N PHE A 12 11.03 -3.67 11.92
CA PHE A 12 11.45 -5.00 11.51
C PHE A 12 11.23 -5.16 10.01
N CYS A 13 12.25 -5.63 9.30
CA CYS A 13 12.27 -5.78 7.83
C CYS A 13 12.56 -7.24 7.47
N SER A 14 12.08 -7.69 6.31
CA SER A 14 12.46 -8.98 5.75
C SER A 14 13.93 -8.95 5.31
N GLY A 15 14.74 -9.82 5.88
CA GLY A 15 16.15 -9.95 5.48
C GLY A 15 16.34 -10.66 4.13
N LYS A 16 15.27 -11.21 3.54
CA LYS A 16 15.31 -11.84 2.22
C LYS A 16 14.89 -10.90 1.10
N SER A 17 14.02 -9.92 1.41
CA SER A 17 13.50 -8.98 0.43
C SER A 17 14.45 -7.83 0.10
N TYR A 18 15.51 -7.61 0.91
CA TYR A 18 16.46 -6.52 0.73
C TYR A 18 17.87 -7.05 0.59
N ALA A 19 18.49 -6.83 -0.57
CA ALA A 19 19.88 -7.18 -0.83
C ALA A 19 20.84 -6.26 -0.06
N GLU A 20 20.57 -4.96 -0.06
CA GLU A 20 21.28 -3.98 0.74
C GLU A 20 20.55 -3.73 2.06
N ARG A 21 21.32 -3.70 3.16
CA ARG A 21 20.77 -3.58 4.51
C ARG A 21 21.35 -2.37 5.21
N SER A 22 20.58 -1.29 5.21
CA SER A 22 20.90 -0.13 6.06
C SER A 22 20.49 -0.41 7.51
N ASN A 23 21.24 0.13 8.46
CA ASN A 23 20.87 0.08 9.88
C ASN A 23 19.84 1.15 10.25
N PHE A 24 19.70 2.20 9.44
CA PHE A 24 18.80 3.32 9.70
C PHE A 24 18.10 3.75 8.42
N TYR A 25 16.86 4.20 8.55
CA TYR A 25 16.10 4.85 7.50
C TYR A 25 15.24 5.96 8.09
N LYS A 26 15.40 7.19 7.64
CA LYS A 26 14.64 8.39 8.10
C LYS A 26 14.57 8.50 9.64
N GLY A 27 15.66 8.18 10.34
CA GLY A 27 15.74 8.22 11.80
C GLY A 27 15.26 6.95 12.53
N ALA A 28 14.62 6.02 11.86
CA ALA A 28 14.22 4.75 12.44
C ALA A 28 15.35 3.71 12.39
N LEU A 29 15.51 2.92 13.44
CA LEU A 29 16.42 1.77 13.51
C LEU A 29 15.80 0.58 12.76
N LEU A 30 16.53 0.00 11.80
CA LEU A 30 16.09 -1.17 11.04
C LEU A 30 16.65 -2.46 11.65
N LYS A 31 15.78 -3.48 11.78
CA LYS A 31 16.14 -4.82 12.24
C LYS A 31 15.65 -5.87 11.24
N TYR A 32 16.53 -6.74 10.80
CA TYR A 32 16.23 -7.72 9.78
C TYR A 32 15.93 -9.11 10.37
N ILE A 33 14.84 -9.70 9.92
CA ILE A 33 14.43 -11.07 10.20
C ILE A 33 14.74 -11.91 8.94
N PRO A 34 15.43 -13.07 9.06
CA PRO A 34 15.85 -13.87 7.89
C PRO A 34 14.69 -14.71 7.31
N LEU A 35 13.52 -14.11 7.17
CA LEU A 35 12.29 -14.70 6.64
C LEU A 35 11.66 -13.74 5.63
N GLU A 36 10.85 -14.29 4.71
CA GLU A 36 10.00 -13.50 3.83
C GLU A 36 8.85 -12.87 4.62
N ALA A 37 8.56 -11.59 4.34
CA ALA A 37 7.39 -10.90 4.90
C ALA A 37 6.09 -11.18 4.12
N ASN A 38 6.14 -12.03 3.09
CA ASN A 38 5.01 -12.41 2.27
C ASN A 38 4.78 -13.93 2.29
N GLY A 39 3.54 -14.36 1.95
CA GLY A 39 3.16 -15.76 1.90
C GLY A 39 3.14 -16.43 3.28
N ILE A 40 3.31 -17.75 3.33
CA ILE A 40 3.24 -18.52 4.59
C ILE A 40 4.35 -18.12 5.58
N GLN A 41 5.51 -17.72 5.09
CA GLN A 41 6.62 -17.30 5.94
C GLN A 41 6.31 -16.01 6.72
N SER A 42 5.37 -15.18 6.24
CA SER A 42 4.98 -13.95 6.93
C SER A 42 4.47 -14.21 8.35
N ILE A 43 3.79 -15.32 8.59
CA ILE A 43 3.28 -15.68 9.92
C ILE A 43 4.45 -15.83 10.91
N PHE A 44 5.48 -16.57 10.54
CA PHE A 44 6.67 -16.76 11.38
C PHE A 44 7.51 -15.50 11.49
N TYR A 45 7.57 -14.71 10.40
CA TYR A 45 8.21 -13.40 10.39
C TYR A 45 7.57 -12.46 11.42
N ASP A 46 6.24 -12.37 11.42
CA ASP A 46 5.49 -11.53 12.36
C ASP A 46 5.66 -12.01 13.80
N MET A 47 5.59 -13.32 14.04
CA MET A 47 5.79 -13.89 15.37
C MET A 47 7.20 -13.57 15.93
N LEU A 48 8.25 -13.76 15.13
CA LEU A 48 9.63 -13.48 15.55
C LEU A 48 9.86 -11.97 15.74
N SER A 49 9.28 -11.15 14.89
CA SER A 49 9.32 -9.69 15.00
C SER A 49 8.67 -9.23 16.30
N LEU A 50 7.50 -9.75 16.65
CA LEU A 50 6.77 -9.47 17.88
C LEU A 50 7.57 -9.87 19.12
N ILE A 51 8.14 -11.08 19.15
CA ILE A 51 8.97 -11.56 20.28
C ILE A 51 10.21 -10.67 20.46
N LYS A 52 10.88 -10.28 19.37
CA LYS A 52 12.07 -9.40 19.44
C LYS A 52 11.69 -7.99 19.85
N ALA A 53 10.56 -7.44 19.37
CA ALA A 53 10.06 -6.13 19.73
C ALA A 53 9.78 -6.02 21.23
N THR A 54 9.20 -7.06 21.84
CA THR A 54 8.81 -7.10 23.24
C THR A 54 9.94 -6.72 24.20
N ARG A 55 11.17 -7.06 23.87
CA ARG A 55 12.33 -6.83 24.76
C ARG A 55 12.82 -5.38 24.77
N LYS A 56 12.49 -4.59 23.73
CA LYS A 56 13.13 -3.29 23.50
C LYS A 56 12.15 -2.14 23.27
N SER A 57 10.86 -2.42 23.17
CA SER A 57 9.84 -1.41 22.86
C SER A 57 8.85 -1.25 24.01
N ASP A 58 8.39 -0.03 24.24
CA ASP A 58 7.33 0.25 25.22
C ASP A 58 5.95 -0.02 24.61
N VAL A 59 5.81 0.31 23.33
CA VAL A 59 4.60 0.09 22.53
C VAL A 59 4.98 -0.64 21.26
N ILE A 60 4.14 -1.57 20.82
CA ILE A 60 4.32 -2.32 19.59
C ILE A 60 3.16 -2.02 18.66
N LEU A 61 3.50 -1.50 17.46
CA LEU A 61 2.57 -1.33 16.36
C LEU A 61 2.68 -2.51 15.41
N ILE A 62 1.57 -3.17 15.15
CA ILE A 62 1.45 -4.28 14.20
C ILE A 62 0.69 -3.76 12.98
N LEU A 63 1.28 -3.92 11.80
CA LEU A 63 0.69 -3.54 10.52
C LEU A 63 0.21 -4.81 9.80
N GLY A 64 -1.09 -4.95 9.62
CA GLY A 64 -1.70 -6.16 9.06
C GLY A 64 -1.98 -7.25 10.11
N VAL A 65 -2.61 -8.35 9.68
CA VAL A 65 -3.20 -9.34 10.61
C VAL A 65 -2.60 -10.75 10.51
N SER A 66 -1.71 -11.05 9.57
CA SER A 66 -1.30 -12.42 9.23
C SER A 66 -0.69 -13.20 10.40
N GLY A 67 0.16 -12.57 11.20
CA GLY A 67 0.80 -13.19 12.37
C GLY A 67 0.01 -13.10 13.67
N CYS A 68 -1.15 -12.44 13.68
CA CYS A 68 -1.91 -12.17 14.90
C CYS A 68 -2.59 -13.42 15.48
N VAL A 69 -2.62 -14.53 14.76
CA VAL A 69 -3.01 -15.84 15.31
C VAL A 69 -2.19 -16.22 16.55
N PHE A 70 -0.98 -15.67 16.69
CA PHE A 70 -0.10 -15.91 17.84
C PHE A 70 -0.44 -15.06 19.07
N LEU A 71 -1.23 -13.99 18.95
CA LEU A 71 -1.49 -13.04 20.04
C LEU A 71 -2.09 -13.66 21.31
N PRO A 72 -3.01 -14.66 21.25
CA PRO A 72 -3.49 -15.32 22.47
C PRO A 72 -2.35 -15.91 23.31
N ILE A 73 -1.40 -16.58 22.66
CA ILE A 73 -0.22 -17.17 23.32
C ILE A 73 0.71 -16.06 23.80
N TYR A 74 0.95 -15.05 22.96
CA TYR A 74 1.78 -13.90 23.30
C TYR A 74 1.30 -13.20 24.60
N ARG A 75 0.01 -13.04 24.78
CA ARG A 75 -0.60 -12.38 25.95
C ARG A 75 -0.43 -13.17 27.26
N LEU A 76 -0.09 -14.46 27.22
CA LEU A 76 0.21 -15.24 28.42
C LEU A 76 1.53 -14.80 29.10
N PHE A 77 2.47 -14.26 28.32
CA PHE A 77 3.80 -13.86 28.81
C PHE A 77 4.17 -12.40 28.59
N SER A 78 3.30 -11.59 27.96
CA SER A 78 3.58 -10.17 27.71
C SER A 78 2.36 -9.29 27.93
N LYS A 79 2.55 -8.21 28.70
CA LYS A 79 1.58 -7.12 28.92
C LYS A 79 1.95 -5.86 28.14
N LYS A 80 2.87 -5.94 27.19
CA LYS A 80 3.25 -4.78 26.35
C LYS A 80 2.04 -4.23 25.62
N LYS A 81 1.98 -2.89 25.50
CA LYS A 81 0.91 -2.21 24.76
C LYS A 81 0.99 -2.55 23.28
N LEU A 82 -0.10 -3.11 22.75
CA LEU A 82 -0.22 -3.49 21.35
C LEU A 82 -1.22 -2.57 20.65
N ILE A 83 -0.78 -1.96 19.58
CA ILE A 83 -1.62 -1.23 18.63
C ILE A 83 -1.67 -2.07 17.36
N ILE A 84 -2.85 -2.37 16.85
CA ILE A 84 -3.03 -3.02 15.55
C ILE A 84 -3.60 -2.03 14.55
N ASN A 85 -3.00 -1.93 13.37
CA ASN A 85 -3.59 -1.22 12.24
C ASN A 85 -4.21 -2.24 11.28
N ILE A 86 -5.51 -2.11 11.05
CA ILE A 86 -6.26 -2.89 10.06
C ILE A 86 -6.41 -2.00 8.83
N ASP A 87 -5.53 -2.22 7.85
CA ASP A 87 -5.40 -1.44 6.62
C ASP A 87 -6.19 -2.02 5.45
N GLY A 88 -7.11 -2.95 5.74
CA GLY A 88 -7.96 -3.58 4.75
C GLY A 88 -8.52 -4.91 5.22
N LEU A 89 -9.55 -5.38 4.53
CA LEU A 89 -10.20 -6.66 4.82
C LEU A 89 -9.57 -7.78 3.97
N GLU A 90 -8.33 -8.16 4.31
CA GLU A 90 -7.54 -9.13 3.53
C GLU A 90 -8.30 -10.44 3.26
N HIS A 91 -9.14 -10.88 4.18
CA HIS A 91 -9.95 -12.09 4.00
C HIS A 91 -11.04 -11.96 2.92
N ARG A 92 -11.36 -10.74 2.45
CA ARG A 92 -12.34 -10.49 1.37
C ARG A 92 -11.71 -10.49 -0.03
N ARG A 93 -10.38 -10.43 -0.12
CA ARG A 93 -9.68 -10.35 -1.42
C ARG A 93 -9.81 -11.65 -2.21
N ASP A 94 -10.11 -11.54 -3.51
CA ASP A 94 -10.40 -12.67 -4.40
C ASP A 94 -9.18 -13.54 -4.72
N LYS A 95 -7.98 -13.01 -4.55
CA LYS A 95 -6.74 -13.78 -4.71
C LYS A 95 -6.59 -14.95 -3.73
N TRP A 96 -7.34 -14.94 -2.62
CA TRP A 96 -7.21 -15.95 -1.58
C TRP A 96 -8.23 -17.07 -1.71
N GLY A 97 -7.76 -18.32 -1.64
CA GLY A 97 -8.63 -19.49 -1.55
C GLY A 97 -9.43 -19.54 -0.22
N LYS A 98 -10.49 -20.33 -0.18
CA LYS A 98 -11.43 -20.43 0.96
C LYS A 98 -10.74 -20.68 2.33
N TRP A 99 -9.72 -21.50 2.37
CA TRP A 99 -8.99 -21.82 3.61
C TRP A 99 -8.16 -20.65 4.10
N THR A 100 -7.47 -19.96 3.19
CA THR A 100 -6.69 -18.77 3.50
C THR A 100 -7.60 -17.64 3.99
N ARG A 101 -8.76 -17.42 3.37
CA ARG A 101 -9.75 -16.43 3.83
C ARG A 101 -10.23 -16.73 5.25
N ARG A 102 -10.53 -17.99 5.59
CA ARG A 102 -10.92 -18.40 6.95
C ARG A 102 -9.80 -18.17 7.95
N PHE A 103 -8.57 -18.51 7.59
CA PHE A 103 -7.39 -18.26 8.42
C PHE A 103 -7.19 -16.76 8.68
N LEU A 104 -7.24 -15.93 7.64
CA LEU A 104 -7.08 -14.47 7.76
C LEU A 104 -8.20 -13.86 8.61
N LYS A 105 -9.45 -14.29 8.43
CA LYS A 105 -10.59 -13.86 9.27
C LYS A 105 -10.39 -14.25 10.74
N PHE A 106 -9.89 -15.45 11.01
CA PHE A 106 -9.59 -15.88 12.37
C PHE A 106 -8.43 -15.06 12.97
N SER A 107 -7.37 -14.83 12.20
CA SER A 107 -6.22 -14.03 12.63
C SER A 107 -6.61 -12.57 12.91
N GLU A 108 -7.47 -11.98 12.08
CA GLU A 108 -8.07 -10.65 12.29
C GLU A 108 -8.87 -10.59 13.61
N LYS A 109 -9.68 -11.61 13.90
CA LYS A 109 -10.39 -11.72 15.18
C LYS A 109 -9.42 -11.75 16.37
N MET A 110 -8.30 -12.48 16.24
CA MET A 110 -7.29 -12.52 17.29
C MET A 110 -6.58 -11.17 17.43
N ALA A 111 -6.28 -10.48 16.34
CA ALA A 111 -5.72 -9.14 16.30
C ALA A 111 -6.58 -8.16 17.09
N ILE A 112 -7.86 -8.06 16.75
CA ILE A 112 -8.81 -7.14 17.38
C ILE A 112 -9.03 -7.48 18.86
N LYS A 113 -9.19 -8.75 19.18
CA LYS A 113 -9.47 -9.20 20.57
C LYS A 113 -8.30 -8.96 21.52
N HIS A 114 -7.08 -9.14 21.05
CA HIS A 114 -5.88 -9.14 21.90
C HIS A 114 -5.01 -7.88 21.78
N SER A 115 -5.41 -6.88 20.98
CA SER A 115 -4.80 -5.55 20.95
C SER A 115 -5.42 -4.62 22.01
N ASP A 116 -4.62 -3.67 22.48
CA ASP A 116 -5.10 -2.61 23.39
C ASP A 116 -5.80 -1.50 22.61
N VAL A 117 -5.31 -1.20 21.40
CA VAL A 117 -5.87 -0.20 20.50
C VAL A 117 -5.98 -0.79 19.10
N VAL A 118 -7.12 -0.60 18.47
CA VAL A 118 -7.36 -0.90 17.05
C VAL A 118 -7.37 0.42 16.28
N VAL A 119 -6.59 0.50 15.23
CA VAL A 119 -6.57 1.63 14.28
C VAL A 119 -7.16 1.16 12.96
N THR A 120 -7.96 2.00 12.35
CA THR A 120 -8.56 1.80 11.03
C THR A 120 -8.27 3.02 10.15
N ASP A 121 -8.13 2.82 8.86
CA ASP A 121 -7.72 3.85 7.89
C ASP A 121 -8.91 4.50 7.16
N ASN A 122 -10.13 3.97 7.33
CA ASN A 122 -11.34 4.55 6.79
C ASN A 122 -12.59 4.20 7.62
N LYS A 123 -13.64 4.97 7.38
CA LYS A 123 -14.92 4.82 8.10
C LYS A 123 -15.56 3.45 7.86
N GLY A 124 -15.51 2.90 6.66
CA GLY A 124 -16.09 1.59 6.34
C GLY A 124 -15.45 0.46 7.14
N ILE A 125 -14.12 0.48 7.31
CA ILE A 125 -13.42 -0.50 8.16
C ILE A 125 -13.72 -0.25 9.64
N GLN A 126 -13.84 1.00 10.07
CA GLN A 126 -14.23 1.34 11.44
C GLN A 126 -15.61 0.77 11.79
N ASP A 127 -16.59 0.98 10.93
CA ASP A 127 -17.95 0.47 11.10
C ASP A 127 -17.97 -1.06 11.11
N TYR A 128 -17.26 -1.69 10.17
CA TYR A 128 -17.10 -3.14 10.15
C TYR A 128 -16.49 -3.70 11.44
N VAL A 129 -15.45 -3.07 12.02
CA VAL A 129 -14.84 -3.52 13.28
C VAL A 129 -15.86 -3.42 14.43
N THR A 130 -16.65 -2.34 14.45
CA THR A 130 -17.69 -2.15 15.46
C THR A 130 -18.81 -3.18 15.31
N GLU A 131 -19.33 -3.38 14.10
CA GLU A 131 -20.45 -4.29 13.82
C GLU A 131 -20.08 -5.76 14.02
N GLU A 132 -18.92 -6.17 13.51
CA GLU A 132 -18.51 -7.57 13.51
C GLU A 132 -17.92 -8.04 14.84
N TYR A 133 -17.22 -7.14 15.56
CA TYR A 133 -16.45 -7.51 16.75
C TYR A 133 -16.90 -6.78 18.03
N GLY A 134 -17.78 -5.82 17.94
CA GLY A 134 -18.24 -5.02 19.09
C GLY A 134 -17.10 -4.22 19.74
N LYS A 135 -16.05 -3.86 18.97
CA LYS A 135 -14.87 -3.14 19.48
C LYS A 135 -14.75 -1.77 18.85
N GLU A 136 -14.54 -0.76 19.67
CA GLU A 136 -14.21 0.58 19.19
C GLU A 136 -12.81 0.61 18.58
N SER A 137 -12.64 1.41 17.52
CA SER A 137 -11.38 1.66 16.87
C SER A 137 -11.12 3.15 16.66
N VAL A 138 -9.84 3.50 16.56
CA VAL A 138 -9.40 4.88 16.29
C VAL A 138 -9.27 5.04 14.78
N LEU A 139 -10.04 5.96 14.21
CA LEU A 139 -9.92 6.30 12.79
C LEU A 139 -8.72 7.21 12.58
N ILE A 140 -7.75 6.76 11.77
CA ILE A 140 -6.59 7.54 11.32
C ILE A 140 -6.50 7.39 9.82
N GLU A 141 -7.06 8.34 9.10
CA GLU A 141 -7.11 8.35 7.65
C GLU A 141 -5.75 8.72 7.03
N TYR A 142 -5.49 8.25 5.81
CA TYR A 142 -4.33 8.67 5.05
C TYR A 142 -4.46 10.13 4.63
N GLY A 143 -3.38 10.91 4.82
CA GLY A 143 -3.24 12.25 4.24
C GLY A 143 -2.54 12.21 2.89
N GLY A 144 -2.75 13.23 2.06
CA GLY A 144 -2.11 13.38 0.75
C GLY A 144 -1.35 14.71 0.59
N ASP A 145 -1.31 15.55 1.62
CA ASP A 145 -0.67 16.87 1.59
C ASP A 145 0.86 16.81 1.34
N HIS A 146 1.49 15.69 1.68
CA HIS A 146 2.92 15.46 1.48
C HIS A 146 3.35 15.38 0.00
N VAL A 147 2.41 15.21 -0.93
CA VAL A 147 2.71 15.15 -2.37
C VAL A 147 2.74 16.50 -3.04
N ILE A 148 2.28 17.55 -2.35
CA ILE A 148 2.35 18.91 -2.86
C ILE A 148 3.77 19.44 -2.64
N CYS A 149 4.46 19.72 -3.72
CA CYS A 149 5.79 20.32 -3.68
C CYS A 149 5.93 21.35 -4.81
N ASP A 150 6.83 22.30 -4.62
CA ASP A 150 7.20 23.25 -5.66
C ASP A 150 8.06 22.52 -6.71
N VAL A 151 7.58 22.47 -7.94
CA VAL A 151 8.27 21.82 -9.07
C VAL A 151 9.09 22.82 -9.89
N GLY A 152 8.86 24.13 -9.74
CA GLY A 152 9.60 25.18 -10.44
C GLY A 152 9.55 24.99 -11.97
N GLU A 153 10.71 25.11 -12.62
CA GLU A 153 10.85 24.98 -14.09
C GLU A 153 10.93 23.51 -14.56
N GLU A 154 10.95 22.53 -13.65
CA GLU A 154 11.12 21.11 -13.97
C GLU A 154 9.87 20.50 -14.65
N GLU A 155 8.68 21.18 -14.59
CA GLU A 155 7.42 20.68 -15.17
C GLU A 155 7.57 20.29 -16.64
N LYS A 156 8.13 21.19 -17.45
CA LYS A 156 8.30 20.95 -18.88
C LYS A 156 9.26 19.79 -19.18
N GLU A 157 10.38 19.74 -18.47
CA GLU A 157 11.39 18.68 -18.63
C GLU A 157 10.82 17.30 -18.29
N VAL A 158 10.02 17.21 -17.21
CA VAL A 158 9.34 15.97 -16.82
C VAL A 158 8.38 15.49 -17.91
N LEU A 159 7.54 16.37 -18.43
CA LEU A 159 6.58 16.01 -19.48
C LEU A 159 7.29 15.57 -20.76
N GLU A 160 8.32 16.28 -21.20
CA GLU A 160 9.13 15.94 -22.37
C GLU A 160 9.80 14.58 -22.22
N ARG A 161 10.37 14.28 -21.04
CA ARG A 161 11.00 12.99 -20.72
C ARG A 161 10.08 11.79 -20.96
N PHE A 162 8.79 11.94 -20.69
CA PHE A 162 7.79 10.88 -20.87
C PHE A 162 7.00 11.00 -22.17
N CYS A 163 7.33 11.93 -23.05
CA CYS A 163 6.61 12.24 -24.27
C CYS A 163 5.12 12.53 -24.00
N LEU A 164 4.85 13.33 -22.96
CA LEU A 164 3.52 13.76 -22.53
C LEU A 164 3.34 15.26 -22.75
N LYS A 165 2.07 15.71 -22.80
CA LYS A 165 1.70 17.12 -22.82
C LYS A 165 0.64 17.37 -21.76
N LYS A 166 0.67 18.54 -21.17
CA LYS A 166 -0.28 18.99 -20.15
C LYS A 166 -1.73 18.77 -20.61
N GLU A 167 -2.54 18.20 -19.73
CA GLU A 167 -3.98 17.94 -19.93
C GLU A 167 -4.35 17.10 -21.17
N THR A 168 -3.40 16.34 -21.72
CA THR A 168 -3.66 15.46 -22.88
C THR A 168 -3.58 13.97 -22.56
N TYR A 169 -3.24 13.58 -21.35
CA TYR A 169 -3.09 12.17 -20.96
C TYR A 169 -3.85 11.82 -19.69
N SER A 170 -4.26 10.58 -19.60
CA SER A 170 -4.76 9.97 -18.37
C SER A 170 -3.62 9.33 -17.60
N LEU A 171 -3.65 9.40 -16.27
CA LEU A 171 -2.64 8.81 -15.39
C LEU A 171 -3.24 7.66 -14.60
N ALA A 172 -2.56 6.52 -14.58
CA ALA A 172 -2.81 5.41 -13.65
C ALA A 172 -1.54 5.09 -12.86
N LEU A 173 -1.69 4.77 -11.58
CA LEU A 173 -0.58 4.39 -10.71
C LEU A 173 -1.04 3.32 -9.72
N CYS A 174 -0.51 2.09 -9.84
CA CYS A 174 -0.83 1.01 -8.91
C CYS A 174 0.20 -0.14 -8.99
N ARG A 175 0.05 -1.13 -8.11
CA ARG A 175 0.71 -2.42 -8.28
C ARG A 175 0.14 -3.13 -9.50
N ILE A 176 1.02 -3.70 -10.32
CA ILE A 176 0.62 -4.42 -11.54
C ILE A 176 0.13 -5.81 -11.17
N GLU A 177 -1.13 -5.89 -10.78
CA GLU A 177 -1.84 -7.10 -10.35
C GLU A 177 -3.23 -7.16 -11.01
N PRO A 178 -3.78 -8.36 -11.31
CA PRO A 178 -5.10 -8.50 -11.93
C PRO A 178 -6.22 -7.81 -11.15
N GLU A 179 -6.18 -7.85 -9.81
CA GLU A 179 -7.18 -7.25 -8.92
C GLU A 179 -7.25 -5.71 -9.00
N ASN A 180 -6.25 -5.08 -9.60
CA ASN A 180 -6.24 -3.64 -9.88
C ASN A 180 -6.77 -3.30 -11.28
N ASN A 181 -7.42 -4.24 -11.94
CA ASN A 181 -8.04 -4.09 -13.26
C ASN A 181 -7.10 -3.50 -14.34
N VAL A 182 -5.79 -3.82 -14.22
CA VAL A 182 -4.73 -3.32 -15.11
C VAL A 182 -5.01 -3.65 -16.57
N GLU A 183 -5.39 -4.92 -16.85
CA GLU A 183 -5.68 -5.37 -18.21
C GLU A 183 -6.89 -4.65 -18.82
N MET A 184 -7.94 -4.41 -18.02
CA MET A 184 -9.12 -3.68 -18.46
C MET A 184 -8.77 -2.24 -18.86
N ILE A 185 -7.96 -1.54 -18.04
CA ILE A 185 -7.51 -0.18 -18.35
C ILE A 185 -6.67 -0.17 -19.64
N LEU A 186 -5.68 -1.05 -19.74
CA LEU A 186 -4.79 -1.14 -20.89
C LEU A 186 -5.58 -1.45 -22.17
N LYS A 187 -6.52 -2.39 -22.10
CA LYS A 187 -7.37 -2.75 -23.23
C LYS A 187 -8.21 -1.57 -23.71
N ALA A 188 -8.89 -0.87 -22.80
CA ALA A 188 -9.72 0.29 -23.14
C ALA A 188 -8.91 1.37 -23.85
N PHE A 189 -7.68 1.64 -23.38
CA PHE A 189 -6.82 2.64 -24.04
C PHE A 189 -6.24 2.15 -25.36
N SER A 190 -5.93 0.86 -25.50
CA SER A 190 -5.44 0.30 -26.78
C SER A 190 -6.49 0.37 -27.90
N GLU A 191 -7.76 0.43 -27.54
CA GLU A 191 -8.90 0.57 -28.48
C GLU A 191 -9.33 2.05 -28.67
N SER A 192 -8.57 3.01 -28.12
CA SER A 192 -8.85 4.44 -28.18
C SER A 192 -7.68 5.26 -28.73
N ASN A 193 -7.90 6.55 -28.96
CA ASN A 193 -6.85 7.51 -29.30
C ASN A 193 -6.36 8.33 -28.09
N GLU A 194 -6.91 8.08 -26.90
CA GLU A 194 -6.54 8.78 -25.67
C GLU A 194 -5.17 8.28 -25.18
N ILE A 195 -4.35 9.20 -24.66
CA ILE A 195 -3.01 8.85 -24.14
C ILE A 195 -3.12 8.37 -22.71
N LEU A 196 -2.46 7.26 -22.42
CA LEU A 196 -2.31 6.71 -21.07
C LEU A 196 -0.85 6.73 -20.61
N ALA A 197 -0.58 7.32 -19.46
CA ALA A 197 0.63 7.12 -18.68
C ALA A 197 0.31 6.18 -17.52
N PHE A 198 0.89 4.99 -17.50
CA PHE A 198 0.62 3.99 -16.46
C PHE A 198 1.91 3.64 -15.71
N ILE A 199 1.99 4.06 -14.46
CA ILE A 199 3.16 3.86 -13.58
C ILE A 199 2.96 2.58 -12.78
N GLY A 200 3.95 1.68 -12.83
CA GLY A 200 3.94 0.44 -12.04
C GLY A 200 5.18 -0.41 -12.23
N ASN A 201 5.33 -1.45 -11.39
CA ASN A 201 6.42 -2.41 -11.53
C ASN A 201 6.00 -3.57 -12.45
N TRP A 202 6.26 -3.41 -13.73
CA TRP A 202 5.88 -4.33 -14.80
C TRP A 202 6.62 -5.67 -14.76
N HIS A 203 7.81 -5.71 -14.15
CA HIS A 203 8.67 -6.90 -14.07
C HIS A 203 8.52 -7.68 -12.75
N ASN A 204 7.57 -7.30 -11.89
CA ASN A 204 7.40 -7.93 -10.58
C ASN A 204 6.60 -9.25 -10.63
N SER A 205 5.99 -9.58 -11.77
CA SER A 205 5.17 -10.78 -11.94
C SER A 205 5.03 -11.16 -13.42
N GLU A 206 4.76 -12.45 -13.69
CA GLU A 206 4.43 -12.94 -15.04
C GLU A 206 3.25 -12.18 -15.67
N PHE A 207 2.27 -11.77 -14.84
CA PHE A 207 1.16 -10.95 -15.29
C PHE A 207 1.65 -9.59 -15.82
N GLY A 208 2.53 -8.92 -15.09
CA GLY A 208 3.09 -7.63 -15.49
C GLY A 208 3.89 -7.72 -16.79
N GLU A 209 4.74 -8.73 -16.90
CA GLU A 209 5.54 -8.99 -18.13
C GLU A 209 4.63 -9.27 -19.33
N ARG A 210 3.55 -10.04 -19.14
CA ARG A 210 2.55 -10.30 -20.19
C ARG A 210 1.87 -9.00 -20.63
N MET A 211 1.44 -8.16 -19.70
CA MET A 211 0.82 -6.86 -20.01
C MET A 211 1.77 -5.95 -20.78
N GLN A 212 3.03 -5.89 -20.37
CA GLN A 212 4.05 -5.12 -21.06
C GLN A 212 4.30 -5.64 -22.48
N LYS A 213 4.33 -6.96 -22.68
CA LYS A 213 4.50 -7.57 -23.99
C LYS A 213 3.33 -7.28 -24.94
N VAL A 214 2.09 -7.30 -24.43
CA VAL A 214 0.88 -7.09 -25.22
C VAL A 214 0.68 -5.61 -25.56
N TYR A 215 0.86 -4.72 -24.61
CA TYR A 215 0.46 -3.31 -24.75
C TYR A 215 1.63 -2.33 -24.87
N GLY A 216 2.87 -2.75 -24.58
CA GLY A 216 4.04 -1.87 -24.60
C GLY A 216 4.41 -1.29 -25.96
N GLY A 217 3.91 -1.88 -27.06
CA GLY A 217 4.08 -1.36 -28.44
C GLY A 217 3.00 -0.36 -28.87
N SER A 218 1.99 -0.08 -28.06
CA SER A 218 0.90 0.82 -28.41
C SER A 218 1.38 2.28 -28.44
N ALA A 219 1.08 2.99 -29.52
CA ALA A 219 1.56 4.36 -29.73
C ALA A 219 1.03 5.38 -28.70
N ASN A 220 -0.12 5.10 -28.09
CA ASN A 220 -0.79 5.96 -27.13
C ASN A 220 -0.66 5.50 -25.66
N ILE A 221 0.05 4.39 -25.38
CA ILE A 221 0.25 3.89 -24.02
C ILE A 221 1.71 4.07 -23.62
N ARG A 222 1.95 4.66 -22.47
CA ARG A 222 3.27 4.83 -21.81
C ARG A 222 3.30 3.98 -20.56
N LEU A 223 3.92 2.78 -20.64
CA LEU A 223 4.17 1.93 -19.49
C LEU A 223 5.42 2.42 -18.78
N LEU A 224 5.25 3.10 -17.65
CA LEU A 224 6.34 3.72 -16.91
C LEU A 224 6.78 2.81 -15.75
N ALA A 225 8.09 2.75 -15.51
CA ALA A 225 8.66 2.11 -14.34
C ALA A 225 8.22 2.82 -13.03
N PRO A 226 8.37 2.18 -11.86
CA PRO A 226 8.07 2.83 -10.59
C PRO A 226 8.80 4.16 -10.43
N ILE A 227 8.08 5.19 -10.06
CA ILE A 227 8.59 6.55 -9.83
C ILE A 227 8.38 6.87 -8.35
N TYR A 228 9.48 7.22 -7.65
CA TYR A 228 9.48 7.59 -6.23
C TYR A 228 9.86 9.04 -5.99
N ASP A 229 10.26 9.75 -7.05
CA ASP A 229 10.54 11.18 -7.00
C ASP A 229 9.23 11.95 -6.88
N LEU A 230 9.06 12.67 -5.76
CA LEU A 230 7.83 13.41 -5.47
C LEU A 230 7.59 14.56 -6.45
N LYS A 231 8.63 15.23 -6.95
CA LYS A 231 8.46 16.30 -7.94
C LYS A 231 7.94 15.75 -9.27
N VAL A 232 8.53 14.64 -9.74
CA VAL A 232 8.09 13.98 -10.95
C VAL A 232 6.63 13.50 -10.81
N LEU A 233 6.27 12.88 -9.69
CA LEU A 233 4.90 12.45 -9.42
C LEU A 233 3.92 13.62 -9.29
N ASN A 234 4.38 14.75 -8.70
CA ASN A 234 3.58 15.96 -8.62
C ASN A 234 3.21 16.46 -10.02
N VAL A 235 4.20 16.64 -10.92
CA VAL A 235 3.96 17.06 -12.31
C VAL A 235 2.99 16.10 -13.01
N LEU A 236 3.24 14.80 -12.93
CA LEU A 236 2.40 13.82 -13.63
C LEU A 236 0.96 13.80 -13.11
N ARG A 237 0.72 14.07 -11.82
CA ARG A 237 -0.62 14.18 -11.25
C ARG A 237 -1.30 15.53 -11.53
N SER A 238 -0.55 16.64 -11.43
CA SER A 238 -1.09 17.99 -11.66
C SER A 238 -1.48 18.21 -13.12
N ASP A 239 -0.78 17.57 -14.04
CA ASP A 239 -0.91 17.83 -15.47
C ASP A 239 -1.67 16.75 -16.24
N CYS A 240 -2.14 15.69 -15.57
CA CYS A 240 -3.01 14.71 -16.20
C CYS A 240 -4.41 15.31 -16.47
N LYS A 241 -5.08 14.81 -17.52
CA LYS A 241 -6.47 15.10 -17.82
C LYS A 241 -7.41 14.38 -16.86
N TYR A 242 -7.12 13.10 -16.61
CA TYR A 242 -7.88 12.21 -15.71
C TYR A 242 -6.95 11.35 -14.90
N TYR A 243 -7.35 11.03 -13.67
CA TYR A 243 -6.71 9.98 -12.87
C TYR A 243 -7.56 8.71 -12.88
N LEU A 244 -6.94 7.56 -13.15
CA LEU A 244 -7.62 6.27 -13.24
C LEU A 244 -7.23 5.39 -12.06
N HIS A 245 -8.22 4.97 -11.28
CA HIS A 245 -8.05 4.12 -10.13
C HIS A 245 -8.76 2.78 -10.32
N GLY A 246 -8.00 1.79 -10.79
CA GLY A 246 -8.55 0.46 -11.11
C GLY A 246 -8.80 -0.45 -9.90
N HIS A 247 -8.53 0.01 -8.68
CA HIS A 247 -8.67 -0.79 -7.47
C HIS A 247 -10.13 -1.10 -7.18
N SER A 248 -10.49 -2.36 -7.06
CA SER A 248 -11.87 -2.82 -6.83
C SER A 248 -12.04 -3.60 -5.53
N ALA A 249 -11.01 -3.66 -4.67
CA ALA A 249 -11.05 -4.31 -3.37
C ALA A 249 -9.95 -3.78 -2.45
N GLY A 250 -10.18 -3.78 -1.15
CA GLY A 250 -9.20 -3.40 -0.13
C GLY A 250 -9.61 -2.22 0.72
N GLY A 251 -8.67 -1.66 1.48
CA GLY A 251 -8.82 -0.44 2.26
C GLY A 251 -8.54 0.83 1.45
N THR A 252 -8.33 1.94 2.15
CA THR A 252 -7.97 3.21 1.51
C THR A 252 -6.65 3.09 0.76
N ASN A 253 -6.67 3.43 -0.52
CA ASN A 253 -5.46 3.41 -1.33
C ASN A 253 -4.75 4.78 -1.24
N PRO A 254 -3.52 4.86 -0.69
CA PRO A 254 -2.81 6.14 -0.56
C PRO A 254 -2.66 6.90 -1.88
N SER A 255 -2.42 6.19 -3.00
CA SER A 255 -2.24 6.86 -4.30
C SER A 255 -3.53 7.51 -4.83
N LEU A 256 -4.71 7.01 -4.42
CA LEU A 256 -5.99 7.67 -4.70
C LEU A 256 -6.12 8.96 -3.89
N VAL A 257 -5.86 8.89 -2.58
CA VAL A 257 -5.90 10.06 -1.68
C VAL A 257 -4.94 11.14 -2.17
N GLU A 258 -3.71 10.75 -2.52
CA GLU A 258 -2.72 11.65 -3.11
C GLU A 258 -3.21 12.30 -4.41
N ALA A 259 -3.89 11.54 -5.29
CA ALA A 259 -4.41 12.09 -6.55
C ALA A 259 -5.55 13.11 -6.33
N MET A 260 -6.36 12.93 -5.28
CA MET A 260 -7.46 13.86 -4.96
C MET A 260 -6.96 15.28 -4.65
N TYR A 261 -5.73 15.44 -4.14
CA TYR A 261 -5.14 16.76 -3.86
C TYR A 261 -4.92 17.61 -5.10
N PHE A 262 -4.85 17.01 -6.28
CA PHE A 262 -4.62 17.75 -7.53
C PHE A 262 -5.92 18.22 -8.20
N GLY A 263 -7.10 17.90 -7.65
CA GLY A 263 -8.40 18.35 -8.16
C GLY A 263 -8.74 17.88 -9.57
N LYS A 264 -8.07 16.83 -10.07
CA LYS A 264 -8.37 16.26 -11.37
C LYS A 264 -9.56 15.29 -11.30
N PRO A 265 -10.37 15.16 -12.36
CA PRO A 265 -11.42 14.15 -12.38
C PRO A 265 -10.85 12.75 -12.21
N ILE A 266 -11.48 11.95 -11.36
CA ILE A 266 -11.04 10.59 -11.02
C ILE A 266 -12.08 9.58 -11.48
N PHE A 267 -11.64 8.55 -12.17
CA PHE A 267 -12.43 7.37 -12.47
C PHE A 267 -12.02 6.25 -11.52
N ALA A 268 -12.93 5.82 -10.68
CA ALA A 268 -12.72 4.76 -9.70
C ALA A 268 -13.91 3.82 -9.65
N PHE A 269 -13.70 2.61 -9.13
CA PHE A 269 -14.80 1.73 -8.76
C PHE A 269 -15.48 2.25 -7.50
N ASP A 270 -16.78 2.05 -7.43
CA ASP A 270 -17.59 2.27 -6.22
C ASP A 270 -17.51 1.00 -5.35
N VAL A 271 -16.64 1.01 -4.34
CA VAL A 271 -16.28 -0.15 -3.49
C VAL A 271 -16.28 0.19 -2.01
#